data_450f3160d6e901f3b78c74f306387020
#
_entry.id   450f3160d6e901f3b78c74f306387020
#
_cell.length_a   1.000
_cell.length_b   1.000
_cell.length_c   1.000
_cell.angle_alpha   90.00
_cell.angle_beta   90.00
_cell.angle_gamma   90.00
#
_symmetry.space_group_name_H-M   'P 1'
#
loop_
_entity.id
_entity.type
_entity.pdbx_description
1 polymer ?
#
loop_
_entity_poly.entity_id
_entity_poly.type
_entity_poly.pdbx_seq_one_letter_code
_entity_poly.pdbx_strand_id
1 'polypeptide(L)'
;MPVKFLIYIPQLIFGGAEKVLVSFANELVFRGHEVEVLELYEKGYLKPQFDARVTFDAICSRAYTEKYYASLAQVKKNPMLLGKLVFSKLVGYRKFAEKLAAKRYAAREYDVAINYLEIESPEFLLNYVKANKYIQWYHTDIANLDNPESSDVMRQAWKRMNAVICVSKDGKNHFIQRYPELAEKTHLIYNFFNQNAILEASEVPYEFPGEHPVLLSVGRMTVPKQYLRFLNVLARLRDEGFEFSWHVLGEGAQRQEIEEKIRILHLEERVFLHGVTDNPYKYMKACDLFVLPSGWEGFPTVTVEAKILGCPVLATDVAGIREQLRHGETGWIVENDETAIYKGLKYLLQNPELCRKLCINEGMEEVCKNEEKYIRFYKLCSIKE
;
A
#
# COMPACT_ATOMS: atom_id res chain seq x y z
N MET A 1 16.66 9.88 24.44
CA MET A 1 17.01 8.48 24.80
C MET A 1 16.50 7.56 23.73
N PRO A 2 17.19 6.46 23.38
CA PRO A 2 16.66 5.47 22.46
C PRO A 2 15.28 5.00 22.89
N VAL A 3 14.35 4.90 21.95
CA VAL A 3 12.98 4.39 22.15
C VAL A 3 12.88 3.04 21.45
N LYS A 4 12.25 2.09 22.09
CA LYS A 4 12.10 0.74 21.57
C LYS A 4 10.72 0.54 20.96
N PHE A 5 10.69 0.34 19.62
CA PHE A 5 9.48 0.12 18.85
C PHE A 5 9.28 -1.35 18.49
N LEU A 6 8.05 -1.84 18.65
CA LEU A 6 7.60 -3.07 18.03
C LEU A 6 6.58 -2.73 16.97
N ILE A 7 6.81 -3.16 15.73
CA ILE A 7 5.90 -2.95 14.61
C ILE A 7 5.34 -4.30 14.17
N TYR A 8 4.06 -4.52 14.42
CA TYR A 8 3.36 -5.75 14.05
C TYR A 8 2.68 -5.59 12.69
N ILE A 9 2.95 -6.52 11.81
CA ILE A 9 2.41 -6.54 10.45
C ILE A 9 2.01 -7.97 10.05
N PRO A 10 0.93 -8.15 9.26
CA PRO A 10 0.55 -9.48 8.80
C PRO A 10 1.64 -10.19 8.00
N GLN A 11 2.26 -9.52 7.05
CA GLN A 11 3.30 -10.06 6.18
C GLN A 11 4.13 -8.92 5.56
N LEU A 12 5.43 -9.14 5.35
CA LEU A 12 6.29 -8.24 4.55
C LEU A 12 6.31 -8.70 3.09
N ILE A 13 5.32 -8.25 2.32
CA ILE A 13 5.18 -8.52 0.88
C ILE A 13 5.37 -7.23 0.06
N PHE A 14 5.38 -7.34 -1.26
CA PHE A 14 5.46 -6.16 -2.12
C PHE A 14 4.11 -5.43 -2.16
N GLY A 15 4.01 -4.31 -1.46
CA GLY A 15 2.83 -3.44 -1.37
C GLY A 15 3.22 -2.01 -0.99
N GLY A 16 2.30 -1.06 -1.22
CA GLY A 16 2.57 0.36 -0.95
C GLY A 16 2.79 0.63 0.55
N ALA A 17 1.92 0.12 1.41
CA ALA A 17 2.04 0.31 2.86
C ALA A 17 3.31 -0.36 3.42
N GLU A 18 3.67 -1.55 2.91
CA GLU A 18 4.87 -2.27 3.31
C GLU A 18 6.15 -1.54 2.87
N LYS A 19 6.18 -0.90 1.69
CA LYS A 19 7.30 -0.04 1.27
C LYS A 19 7.41 1.21 2.15
N VAL A 20 6.31 1.81 2.52
CA VAL A 20 6.28 2.93 3.48
C VAL A 20 6.83 2.49 4.83
N LEU A 21 6.51 1.26 5.30
CA LEU A 21 7.09 0.73 6.53
C LEU A 21 8.61 0.66 6.47
N VAL A 22 9.20 0.25 5.33
CA VAL A 22 10.66 0.24 5.16
C VAL A 22 11.23 1.64 5.40
N SER A 23 10.68 2.67 4.73
CA SER A 23 11.12 4.05 4.89
C SER A 23 10.97 4.54 6.34
N PHE A 24 9.85 4.23 6.97
CA PHE A 24 9.55 4.61 8.35
C PHE A 24 10.49 3.95 9.36
N ALA A 25 10.69 2.64 9.26
CA ALA A 25 11.54 1.88 10.18
C ALA A 25 13.01 2.27 10.05
N ASN A 26 13.51 2.42 8.80
CA ASN A 26 14.88 2.84 8.54
C ASN A 26 15.17 4.22 9.13
N GLU A 27 14.25 5.15 8.99
CA GLU A 27 14.40 6.50 9.57
C GLU A 27 14.36 6.46 11.11
N LEU A 28 13.50 5.66 11.74
CA LEU A 28 13.52 5.50 13.21
C LEU A 28 14.88 5.01 13.71
N VAL A 29 15.46 4.02 13.01
CA VAL A 29 16.79 3.51 13.34
C VAL A 29 17.88 4.55 13.08
N PHE A 30 17.77 5.32 11.98
CA PHE A 30 18.70 6.43 11.70
C PHE A 30 18.66 7.50 12.81
N ARG A 31 17.49 7.77 13.39
CA ARG A 31 17.29 8.68 14.54
C ARG A 31 17.75 8.08 15.88
N GLY A 32 18.33 6.88 15.88
CA GLY A 32 18.90 6.24 17.06
C GLY A 32 17.92 5.43 17.90
N HIS A 33 16.78 5.03 17.34
CA HIS A 33 15.80 4.17 18.01
C HIS A 33 16.05 2.70 17.70
N GLU A 34 15.51 1.82 18.57
CA GLU A 34 15.49 0.38 18.36
C GLU A 34 14.16 -0.03 17.69
N VAL A 35 14.24 -0.78 16.60
CA VAL A 35 13.05 -1.22 15.84
C VAL A 35 13.06 -2.74 15.69
N GLU A 36 11.99 -3.36 16.13
CA GLU A 36 11.68 -4.77 15.87
C GLU A 36 10.42 -4.88 15.04
N VAL A 37 10.46 -5.64 13.93
CA VAL A 37 9.31 -5.92 13.07
C VAL A 37 8.86 -7.35 13.31
N LEU A 38 7.60 -7.52 13.75
CA LEU A 38 6.97 -8.81 14.00
C LEU A 38 5.98 -9.13 12.88
N GLU A 39 6.29 -10.14 12.08
CA GLU A 39 5.35 -10.67 11.08
C GLU A 39 4.40 -11.70 11.73
N LEU A 40 3.09 -11.65 11.40
CA LEU A 40 2.18 -12.74 11.75
C LEU A 40 2.54 -14.00 10.95
N TYR A 41 2.74 -13.86 9.63
CA TYR A 41 3.18 -14.92 8.72
C TYR A 41 4.48 -14.51 8.03
N GLU A 42 5.56 -15.19 8.37
CA GLU A 42 6.89 -14.88 7.82
C GLU A 42 6.92 -15.01 6.30
N LYS A 43 7.04 -13.89 5.61
CA LYS A 43 7.32 -13.79 4.17
C LYS A 43 8.67 -13.13 3.91
N GLY A 44 8.86 -11.97 4.51
CA GLY A 44 10.13 -11.29 4.56
C GLY A 44 10.70 -10.83 3.22
N TYR A 45 9.88 -10.67 2.17
CA TYR A 45 10.37 -10.26 0.84
C TYR A 45 11.03 -8.88 0.85
N LEU A 46 10.59 -7.99 1.72
CA LEU A 46 11.16 -6.65 1.85
C LEU A 46 12.29 -6.55 2.89
N LYS A 47 12.60 -7.61 3.66
CA LYS A 47 13.67 -7.59 4.67
C LYS A 47 15.00 -7.03 4.16
N PRO A 48 15.48 -7.33 2.92
CA PRO A 48 16.72 -6.77 2.40
C PRO A 48 16.73 -5.25 2.21
N GLN A 49 15.56 -4.59 2.20
CA GLN A 49 15.46 -3.13 2.04
C GLN A 49 15.48 -2.38 3.38
N PHE A 50 15.39 -3.10 4.50
CA PHE A 50 15.52 -2.51 5.83
C PHE A 50 16.98 -2.31 6.20
N ASP A 51 17.23 -1.30 7.05
CA ASP A 51 18.53 -1.11 7.70
C ASP A 51 18.92 -2.36 8.51
N ALA A 52 20.20 -2.73 8.49
CA ALA A 52 20.69 -3.94 9.15
C ALA A 52 20.46 -3.97 10.68
N ARG A 53 20.19 -2.81 11.29
CA ARG A 53 19.88 -2.67 12.72
C ARG A 53 18.43 -2.98 13.07
N VAL A 54 17.52 -3.06 12.07
CA VAL A 54 16.15 -3.51 12.29
C VAL A 54 16.15 -5.01 12.57
N THR A 55 15.51 -5.40 13.65
CA THR A 55 15.35 -6.81 14.02
C THR A 55 14.03 -7.39 13.57
N PHE A 56 13.96 -8.68 13.30
CA PHE A 56 12.78 -9.37 12.81
C PHE A 56 12.46 -10.60 13.63
N ASP A 57 11.16 -10.80 13.90
CA ASP A 57 10.61 -12.04 14.44
C ASP A 57 9.31 -12.38 13.69
N ALA A 58 8.82 -13.61 13.85
CA ALA A 58 7.55 -14.04 13.27
C ALA A 58 6.76 -14.93 14.25
N ILE A 59 5.43 -14.79 14.22
CA ILE A 59 4.52 -15.66 14.95
C ILE A 59 4.43 -17.03 14.25
N CYS A 60 4.17 -17.03 12.95
CA CYS A 60 4.09 -18.23 12.11
C CYS A 60 5.31 -18.30 11.17
N SER A 61 6.14 -19.31 11.31
CA SER A 61 7.35 -19.46 10.50
C SER A 61 7.07 -19.61 9.01
N ARG A 62 8.04 -19.25 8.17
CA ARG A 62 7.97 -19.37 6.71
C ARG A 62 7.69 -20.80 6.25
N ALA A 63 8.39 -21.78 6.85
CA ALA A 63 8.21 -23.20 6.52
C ALA A 63 6.77 -23.66 6.73
N TYR A 64 6.10 -23.17 7.79
CA TYR A 64 4.69 -23.44 8.02
C TYR A 64 3.79 -22.74 7.02
N THR A 65 4.04 -21.48 6.75
CA THR A 65 3.25 -20.69 5.82
C THR A 65 3.27 -21.29 4.42
N GLU A 66 4.42 -21.69 3.95
CA GLU A 66 4.59 -22.36 2.65
C GLU A 66 3.86 -23.71 2.60
N LYS A 67 4.00 -24.53 3.66
CA LYS A 67 3.29 -25.82 3.78
C LYS A 67 1.77 -25.63 3.81
N TYR A 68 1.27 -24.59 4.49
CA TYR A 68 -0.14 -24.28 4.54
C TYR A 68 -0.69 -23.91 3.17
N TYR A 69 -0.03 -23.01 2.42
CA TYR A 69 -0.47 -22.61 1.09
C TYR A 69 -0.32 -23.73 0.06
N ALA A 70 0.75 -24.53 0.11
CA ALA A 70 0.92 -25.71 -0.75
C ALA A 70 -0.18 -26.74 -0.52
N SER A 71 -0.61 -26.95 0.75
CA SER A 71 -1.70 -27.86 1.06
C SER A 71 -3.06 -27.30 0.61
N LEU A 72 -3.28 -25.99 0.63
CA LEU A 72 -4.48 -25.37 0.05
C LEU A 72 -4.60 -25.61 -1.46
N ALA A 73 -3.50 -25.53 -2.19
CA ALA A 73 -3.47 -25.81 -3.63
C ALA A 73 -3.75 -27.30 -3.94
N GLN A 74 -3.36 -28.21 -3.05
CA GLN A 74 -3.54 -29.65 -3.19
C GLN A 74 -4.91 -30.17 -2.70
N VAL A 75 -5.60 -29.42 -1.84
CA VAL A 75 -6.92 -29.80 -1.25
C VAL A 75 -7.99 -30.04 -2.31
N LYS A 76 -7.97 -29.33 -3.43
CA LYS A 76 -8.89 -29.58 -4.56
C LYS A 76 -8.74 -30.99 -5.17
N LYS A 77 -7.65 -31.71 -4.85
CA LYS A 77 -7.31 -33.04 -5.42
C LYS A 77 -7.31 -34.17 -4.39
N ASN A 78 -7.45 -33.89 -3.06
CA ASN A 78 -7.34 -34.94 -2.03
C ASN A 78 -8.22 -34.67 -0.78
N PRO A 79 -9.34 -35.42 -0.61
CA PRO A 79 -10.28 -35.25 0.52
C PRO A 79 -9.68 -35.47 1.91
N MET A 80 -8.62 -36.30 2.03
CA MET A 80 -7.96 -36.60 3.29
C MET A 80 -7.13 -35.40 3.81
N LEU A 81 -6.64 -34.55 2.90
CA LEU A 81 -6.01 -33.28 3.22
C LEU A 81 -7.03 -32.23 3.69
N LEU A 82 -8.27 -32.32 3.20
CA LEU A 82 -9.37 -31.44 3.65
C LEU A 82 -9.63 -31.62 5.16
N GLY A 83 -9.68 -32.87 5.65
CA GLY A 83 -9.85 -33.14 7.09
C GLY A 83 -8.73 -32.58 7.96
N LYS A 84 -7.48 -32.72 7.53
CA LYS A 84 -6.32 -32.12 8.24
C LYS A 84 -6.32 -30.59 8.20
N LEU A 85 -6.79 -30.00 7.12
CA LEU A 85 -6.88 -28.55 6.95
C LEU A 85 -8.04 -27.95 7.77
N VAL A 86 -9.19 -28.65 7.81
CA VAL A 86 -10.32 -28.30 8.67
C VAL A 86 -9.90 -28.41 10.13
N PHE A 87 -9.17 -29.47 10.51
CA PHE A 87 -8.65 -29.66 11.87
C PHE A 87 -7.61 -28.58 12.23
N SER A 88 -6.70 -28.23 11.33
CA SER A 88 -5.74 -27.13 11.56
C SER A 88 -6.42 -25.75 11.61
N LYS A 89 -7.54 -25.56 10.92
CA LYS A 89 -8.40 -24.36 11.08
C LYS A 89 -9.17 -24.37 12.40
N LEU A 90 -9.69 -25.53 12.85
CA LEU A 90 -10.49 -25.65 14.07
C LEU A 90 -9.63 -25.64 15.35
N VAL A 91 -8.42 -26.21 15.34
CA VAL A 91 -7.53 -26.28 16.53
C VAL A 91 -6.38 -25.28 16.45
N GLY A 92 -6.26 -24.57 15.31
CA GLY A 92 -5.50 -23.34 15.16
C GLY A 92 -4.02 -23.44 15.47
N TYR A 93 -3.21 -23.90 14.50
CA TYR A 93 -1.76 -23.66 14.56
C TYR A 93 -1.44 -22.18 14.83
N ARG A 94 -2.19 -21.25 14.23
CA ARG A 94 -2.09 -19.82 14.52
C ARG A 94 -2.23 -19.59 16.03
N LYS A 95 -3.27 -20.11 16.70
CA LYS A 95 -3.45 -19.96 18.15
C LYS A 95 -2.33 -20.59 18.97
N PHE A 96 -1.79 -21.71 18.50
CA PHE A 96 -0.63 -22.34 19.15
C PHE A 96 0.63 -21.49 18.96
N ALA A 97 0.91 -21.02 17.72
CA ALA A 97 2.04 -20.15 17.45
C ALA A 97 1.94 -18.82 18.21
N GLU A 98 0.73 -18.23 18.29
CA GLU A 98 0.47 -17.03 19.11
C GLU A 98 0.77 -17.28 20.60
N LYS A 99 0.39 -18.43 21.18
CA LYS A 99 0.73 -18.78 22.56
C LYS A 99 2.23 -18.93 22.80
N LEU A 100 2.96 -19.50 21.83
CA LEU A 100 4.42 -19.60 21.92
C LEU A 100 5.08 -18.21 21.79
N ALA A 101 4.61 -17.40 20.85
CA ALA A 101 5.05 -16.02 20.69
C ALA A 101 4.74 -15.20 21.95
N ALA A 102 3.54 -15.33 22.52
CA ALA A 102 3.14 -14.67 23.74
C ALA A 102 4.13 -14.91 24.90
N LYS A 103 4.62 -16.15 25.06
CA LYS A 103 5.66 -16.47 26.06
C LYS A 103 6.97 -15.73 25.79
N ARG A 104 7.39 -15.59 24.52
CA ARG A 104 8.61 -14.85 24.14
C ARG A 104 8.47 -13.36 24.41
N TYR A 105 7.29 -12.81 24.12
CA TYR A 105 7.00 -11.37 24.22
C TYR A 105 6.65 -10.92 25.64
N ALA A 106 6.15 -11.82 26.51
CA ALA A 106 5.82 -11.50 27.92
C ALA A 106 7.01 -10.98 28.74
N ALA A 107 8.24 -11.36 28.36
CA ALA A 107 9.47 -10.92 29.03
C ALA A 107 10.12 -9.69 28.37
N ARG A 108 9.56 -9.17 27.25
CA ARG A 108 10.07 -8.02 26.51
C ARG A 108 9.22 -6.81 26.83
N GLU A 109 9.86 -5.64 26.86
CA GLU A 109 9.18 -4.36 27.09
C GLU A 109 9.51 -3.42 25.92
N TYR A 110 8.51 -2.67 25.49
CA TYR A 110 8.60 -1.70 24.43
C TYR A 110 8.04 -0.36 24.87
N ASP A 111 8.56 0.72 24.31
CA ASP A 111 7.96 2.03 24.53
C ASP A 111 6.72 2.19 23.69
N VAL A 112 6.76 1.72 22.44
CA VAL A 112 5.64 1.84 21.49
C VAL A 112 5.45 0.52 20.76
N ALA A 113 4.22 0.01 20.75
CA ALA A 113 3.78 -1.12 19.93
C ALA A 113 2.78 -0.63 18.86
N ILE A 114 3.06 -0.90 17.60
CA ILE A 114 2.28 -0.42 16.46
C ILE A 114 1.64 -1.62 15.76
N ASN A 115 0.30 -1.63 15.62
CA ASN A 115 -0.39 -2.47 14.64
C ASN A 115 -0.40 -1.72 13.31
N TYR A 116 0.44 -2.15 12.36
CA TYR A 116 0.75 -1.34 11.18
C TYR A 116 -0.31 -1.43 10.08
N LEU A 117 -1.07 -2.52 10.01
CA LEU A 117 -2.16 -2.67 9.04
C LEU A 117 -3.46 -3.09 9.75
N GLU A 118 -4.56 -2.47 9.36
CA GLU A 118 -5.91 -2.70 9.90
C GLU A 118 -6.54 -4.04 9.48
N ILE A 119 -5.95 -4.74 8.52
CA ILE A 119 -6.43 -6.06 8.07
C ILE A 119 -6.21 -7.17 9.11
N GLU A 120 -5.41 -6.88 10.14
CA GLU A 120 -5.16 -7.82 11.25
C GLU A 120 -5.52 -7.17 12.59
N SER A 121 -6.10 -7.98 13.49
CA SER A 121 -6.49 -7.52 14.81
C SER A 121 -5.27 -7.20 15.68
N PRO A 122 -5.26 -6.06 16.41
CA PRO A 122 -4.20 -5.73 17.36
C PRO A 122 -4.24 -6.54 18.65
N GLU A 123 -5.14 -7.53 18.78
CA GLU A 123 -5.31 -8.29 20.03
C GLU A 123 -4.03 -8.99 20.51
N PHE A 124 -3.18 -9.46 19.58
CA PHE A 124 -1.89 -10.03 19.96
C PHE A 124 -1.04 -9.01 20.73
N LEU A 125 -0.91 -7.79 20.20
CA LEU A 125 -0.18 -6.72 20.88
C LEU A 125 -0.81 -6.39 22.22
N LEU A 126 -2.11 -6.16 22.25
CA LEU A 126 -2.84 -5.71 23.43
C LEU A 126 -2.88 -6.74 24.58
N ASN A 127 -2.77 -8.03 24.26
CA ASN A 127 -2.91 -9.09 25.26
C ASN A 127 -1.56 -9.70 25.68
N TYR A 128 -0.52 -9.64 24.85
CA TYR A 128 0.70 -10.40 25.06
C TYR A 128 2.00 -9.57 24.98
N VAL A 129 1.93 -8.33 24.55
CA VAL A 129 3.09 -7.43 24.48
C VAL A 129 2.96 -6.36 25.55
N LYS A 130 4.03 -6.09 26.28
CA LYS A 130 4.11 -4.96 27.21
C LYS A 130 4.64 -3.75 26.47
N ALA A 131 3.84 -2.69 26.35
CA ALA A 131 4.26 -1.42 25.78
C ALA A 131 3.65 -0.25 26.55
N ASN A 132 4.34 0.90 26.55
CA ASN A 132 3.82 2.13 27.15
C ASN A 132 2.71 2.77 26.31
N LYS A 133 2.79 2.60 24.98
CA LYS A 133 1.82 3.09 24.00
C LYS A 133 1.49 2.03 22.97
N TYR A 134 0.21 1.92 22.62
CA TYR A 134 -0.30 1.08 21.54
C TYR A 134 -0.93 1.95 20.47
N ILE A 135 -0.49 1.80 19.23
CA ILE A 135 -0.92 2.62 18.09
C ILE A 135 -1.47 1.73 16.98
N GLN A 136 -2.66 2.06 16.48
CA GLN A 136 -3.18 1.50 15.24
C GLN A 136 -2.79 2.42 14.08
N TRP A 137 -2.18 1.87 13.04
CA TRP A 137 -2.03 2.55 11.76
C TRP A 137 -3.09 2.05 10.78
N TYR A 138 -3.76 2.97 10.10
CA TYR A 138 -4.92 2.70 9.26
C TYR A 138 -4.65 3.21 7.84
N HIS A 139 -4.44 2.29 6.89
CA HIS A 139 -3.97 2.59 5.52
C HIS A 139 -5.06 2.57 4.45
N THR A 140 -6.23 1.99 4.72
CA THR A 140 -7.38 1.95 3.79
C THR A 140 -8.38 3.06 4.07
N ASP A 141 -9.30 3.28 3.13
CA ASP A 141 -10.50 4.06 3.40
C ASP A 141 -11.62 3.12 3.87
N ILE A 142 -12.11 3.36 5.08
CA ILE A 142 -13.16 2.55 5.70
C ILE A 142 -14.49 2.60 4.94
N ALA A 143 -14.74 3.66 4.16
CA ALA A 143 -15.92 3.76 3.32
C ALA A 143 -16.04 2.59 2.31
N ASN A 144 -14.94 1.91 2.02
CA ASN A 144 -14.85 0.82 1.06
C ASN A 144 -14.74 -0.58 1.71
N LEU A 145 -14.94 -0.70 3.03
CA LEU A 145 -14.89 -1.98 3.75
C LEU A 145 -16.29 -2.49 4.03
N ASP A 146 -16.66 -3.56 3.33
CA ASP A 146 -18.03 -4.15 3.35
C ASP A 146 -18.29 -5.17 4.48
N ASN A 147 -17.41 -5.34 5.48
CA ASN A 147 -17.60 -6.39 6.48
C ASN A 147 -17.95 -5.85 7.89
N PRO A 148 -19.25 -5.77 8.25
CA PRO A 148 -19.70 -5.25 9.54
C PRO A 148 -19.29 -6.12 10.75
N GLU A 149 -19.19 -7.45 10.61
CA GLU A 149 -18.91 -8.35 11.76
C GLU A 149 -17.45 -8.30 12.23
N SER A 150 -16.49 -8.13 11.31
CA SER A 150 -15.10 -7.90 11.69
C SER A 150 -14.90 -6.51 12.30
N SER A 151 -15.80 -5.57 11.99
CA SER A 151 -15.71 -4.18 12.44
C SER A 151 -15.92 -4.02 13.95
N ASP A 152 -16.79 -4.80 14.58
CA ASP A 152 -17.05 -4.66 16.03
C ASP A 152 -15.92 -5.21 16.89
N VAL A 153 -15.30 -6.34 16.51
CA VAL A 153 -14.13 -6.89 17.20
C VAL A 153 -12.95 -5.91 17.10
N MET A 154 -12.70 -5.39 15.90
CA MET A 154 -11.64 -4.40 15.65
C MET A 154 -11.91 -3.10 16.40
N ARG A 155 -13.15 -2.62 16.39
CA ARG A 155 -13.60 -1.42 17.13
C ARG A 155 -13.33 -1.53 18.63
N GLN A 156 -13.62 -2.69 19.26
CA GLN A 156 -13.33 -2.89 20.67
C GLN A 156 -11.82 -2.90 20.94
N ALA A 157 -11.03 -3.50 20.05
CA ALA A 157 -9.58 -3.46 20.14
C ALA A 157 -9.04 -2.03 19.99
N TRP A 158 -9.52 -1.25 19.02
CA TRP A 158 -9.10 0.15 18.82
C TRP A 158 -9.45 1.06 19.99
N LYS A 159 -10.54 0.82 20.72
CA LYS A 159 -10.86 1.53 21.98
C LYS A 159 -9.75 1.38 23.05
N ARG A 160 -9.03 0.26 23.03
CA ARG A 160 -7.91 -0.02 23.93
C ARG A 160 -6.59 0.59 23.47
N MET A 161 -6.49 1.00 22.18
CA MET A 161 -5.29 1.67 21.66
C MET A 161 -5.20 3.12 22.17
N ASN A 162 -3.98 3.64 22.27
CA ASN A 162 -3.72 5.03 22.66
C ASN A 162 -4.03 6.01 21.53
N ALA A 163 -3.76 5.62 20.29
CA ALA A 163 -4.02 6.42 19.09
C ALA A 163 -4.37 5.56 17.89
N VAL A 164 -5.14 6.13 16.96
CA VAL A 164 -5.37 5.63 15.60
C VAL A 164 -4.78 6.65 14.64
N ILE A 165 -3.91 6.23 13.73
CA ILE A 165 -3.30 7.09 12.72
C ILE A 165 -3.91 6.73 11.37
N CYS A 166 -4.58 7.69 10.74
CA CYS A 166 -5.04 7.59 9.36
C CYS A 166 -4.05 8.30 8.43
N VAL A 167 -3.88 7.81 7.21
CA VAL A 167 -2.88 8.28 6.25
C VAL A 167 -3.41 9.32 5.26
N SER A 168 -4.71 9.66 5.33
CA SER A 168 -5.35 10.71 4.51
C SER A 168 -6.39 11.47 5.33
N LYS A 169 -6.72 12.69 4.91
CA LYS A 169 -7.82 13.49 5.49
C LYS A 169 -9.15 12.80 5.27
N ASP A 170 -9.38 12.32 4.05
CA ASP A 170 -10.60 11.60 3.70
C ASP A 170 -10.76 10.34 4.55
N GLY A 171 -9.73 9.49 4.62
CA GLY A 171 -9.73 8.28 5.45
C GLY A 171 -9.96 8.59 6.93
N LYS A 172 -9.34 9.66 7.45
CA LYS A 172 -9.60 10.12 8.83
C LYS A 172 -11.05 10.55 9.03
N ASN A 173 -11.60 11.33 8.11
CA ASN A 173 -12.98 11.84 8.22
C ASN A 173 -13.99 10.69 8.16
N HIS A 174 -13.84 9.75 7.22
CA HIS A 174 -14.68 8.56 7.11
C HIS A 174 -14.55 7.66 8.36
N PHE A 175 -13.33 7.51 8.91
CA PHE A 175 -13.09 6.75 10.13
C PHE A 175 -13.81 7.36 11.34
N ILE A 176 -13.72 8.70 11.53
CA ILE A 176 -14.40 9.41 12.61
C ILE A 176 -15.92 9.39 12.43
N GLN A 177 -16.41 9.52 11.20
CA GLN A 177 -17.84 9.41 10.91
C GLN A 177 -18.38 8.01 11.27
N ARG A 178 -17.60 6.96 11.01
CA ARG A 178 -17.97 5.57 11.32
C ARG A 178 -17.84 5.25 12.81
N TYR A 179 -16.83 5.82 13.49
CA TYR A 179 -16.50 5.57 14.90
C TYR A 179 -16.31 6.90 15.66
N PRO A 180 -17.40 7.65 15.92
CA PRO A 180 -17.31 8.97 16.55
C PRO A 180 -16.66 8.93 17.94
N GLU A 181 -16.80 7.82 18.67
CA GLU A 181 -16.19 7.63 19.99
C GLU A 181 -14.67 7.48 19.97
N LEU A 182 -14.07 7.33 18.79
CA LEU A 182 -12.61 7.28 18.61
C LEU A 182 -12.04 8.59 18.08
N ALA A 183 -12.86 9.63 17.88
CA ALA A 183 -12.47 10.88 17.24
C ALA A 183 -11.27 11.56 17.92
N GLU A 184 -11.28 11.65 19.26
CA GLU A 184 -10.22 12.33 20.04
C GLU A 184 -8.84 11.64 19.93
N LYS A 185 -8.81 10.34 19.67
CA LYS A 185 -7.58 9.57 19.50
C LYS A 185 -7.22 9.28 18.03
N THR A 186 -8.02 9.80 17.08
CA THR A 186 -7.78 9.61 15.63
C THR A 186 -7.01 10.79 15.05
N HIS A 187 -5.83 10.52 14.54
CA HIS A 187 -4.88 11.52 14.06
C HIS A 187 -4.56 11.32 12.59
N LEU A 188 -4.18 12.40 11.91
CA LEU A 188 -3.65 12.36 10.55
C LEU A 188 -2.13 12.39 10.59
N ILE A 189 -1.50 11.36 10.03
CA ILE A 189 -0.07 11.36 9.69
C ILE A 189 0.06 10.71 8.33
N TYR A 190 0.46 11.49 7.33
CA TYR A 190 0.72 10.98 5.99
C TYR A 190 1.86 9.96 5.96
N ASN A 191 1.87 9.12 4.94
CA ASN A 191 2.93 8.15 4.71
C ASN A 191 4.32 8.81 4.61
N PHE A 192 5.35 8.09 5.03
CA PHE A 192 6.74 8.55 4.98
C PHE A 192 7.39 8.15 3.66
N PHE A 193 8.02 9.12 2.99
CA PHE A 193 8.68 8.89 1.70
C PHE A 193 10.16 9.24 1.81
N ASN A 194 11.04 8.31 1.46
CA ASN A 194 12.44 8.63 1.27
C ASN A 194 12.65 9.20 -0.14
N GLN A 195 12.47 10.53 -0.27
CA GLN A 195 12.55 11.22 -1.55
C GLN A 195 13.91 11.03 -2.22
N ASN A 196 15.02 11.09 -1.46
CA ASN A 196 16.36 10.91 -1.99
C ASN A 196 16.53 9.51 -2.60
N ALA A 197 16.09 8.47 -1.91
CA ALA A 197 16.17 7.10 -2.42
C ALA A 197 15.29 6.90 -3.69
N ILE A 198 14.12 7.56 -3.77
CA ILE A 198 13.27 7.54 -4.96
C ILE A 198 13.99 8.21 -6.14
N LEU A 199 14.58 9.39 -5.92
CA LEU A 199 15.34 10.13 -6.94
C LEU A 199 16.57 9.35 -7.39
N GLU A 200 17.39 8.87 -6.48
CA GLU A 200 18.58 8.06 -6.79
C GLU A 200 18.24 6.80 -7.60
N ALA A 201 17.21 6.06 -7.19
CA ALA A 201 16.80 4.86 -7.89
C ALA A 201 16.22 5.13 -9.29
N SER A 202 15.70 6.35 -9.51
CA SER A 202 15.19 6.76 -10.82
C SER A 202 16.29 7.08 -11.85
N GLU A 203 17.55 7.33 -11.39
CA GLU A 203 18.67 7.66 -12.27
C GLU A 203 19.18 6.46 -13.08
N VAL A 204 18.71 5.25 -12.79
CA VAL A 204 19.00 4.07 -13.62
C VAL A 204 18.37 4.27 -15.00
N PRO A 205 19.14 4.34 -16.10
CA PRO A 205 18.59 4.58 -17.42
C PRO A 205 17.58 3.51 -17.81
N TYR A 206 16.46 3.97 -18.36
CA TYR A 206 15.44 3.10 -18.93
C TYR A 206 14.70 3.82 -20.04
N GLU A 207 14.49 3.14 -21.14
CA GLU A 207 13.71 3.62 -22.28
C GLU A 207 12.65 2.59 -22.64
N PHE A 208 11.43 3.05 -22.82
CA PHE A 208 10.37 2.18 -23.35
C PHE A 208 10.54 2.01 -24.86
N PRO A 209 10.24 0.84 -25.41
CA PRO A 209 10.28 0.63 -26.85
C PRO A 209 9.16 1.41 -27.56
N GLY A 210 9.46 1.99 -28.73
CA GLY A 210 8.49 2.69 -29.58
C GLY A 210 8.52 4.21 -29.43
N GLU A 211 7.78 4.88 -30.32
CA GLU A 211 7.69 6.37 -30.40
C GLU A 211 6.33 6.90 -29.94
N HIS A 212 5.49 6.05 -29.33
CA HIS A 212 4.14 6.41 -28.90
C HIS A 212 4.12 6.89 -27.45
N PRO A 213 3.10 7.70 -27.05
CA PRO A 213 2.92 8.05 -25.65
C PRO A 213 2.86 6.82 -24.74
N VAL A 214 3.71 6.82 -23.72
CA VAL A 214 3.84 5.73 -22.76
C VAL A 214 2.99 6.02 -21.52
N LEU A 215 1.95 5.20 -21.34
CA LEU A 215 1.14 5.18 -20.12
C LEU A 215 1.72 4.17 -19.16
N LEU A 216 1.82 4.51 -17.88
CA LEU A 216 2.33 3.60 -16.84
C LEU A 216 1.35 3.49 -15.69
N SER A 217 1.15 2.26 -15.21
CA SER A 217 0.50 1.99 -13.92
C SER A 217 1.37 1.08 -13.08
N VAL A 218 1.46 1.36 -11.77
CA VAL A 218 2.20 0.55 -10.81
C VAL A 218 1.27 0.13 -9.68
N GLY A 219 1.11 -1.17 -9.47
CA GLY A 219 0.26 -1.68 -8.41
C GLY A 219 -0.15 -3.13 -8.59
N ARG A 220 -0.71 -3.72 -7.53
CA ARG A 220 -1.19 -5.11 -7.57
C ARG A 220 -2.34 -5.27 -8.57
N MET A 221 -2.33 -6.32 -9.35
CA MET A 221 -3.43 -6.67 -10.27
C MET A 221 -4.60 -7.26 -9.48
N THR A 222 -5.39 -6.38 -8.85
CA THR A 222 -6.51 -6.70 -7.96
C THR A 222 -7.70 -5.78 -8.23
N VAL A 223 -8.88 -6.17 -7.78
CA VAL A 223 -10.14 -5.45 -8.02
C VAL A 223 -10.06 -3.94 -7.73
N PRO A 224 -9.46 -3.48 -6.61
CA PRO A 224 -9.33 -2.04 -6.35
C PRO A 224 -8.67 -1.23 -7.46
N LYS A 225 -7.71 -1.82 -8.18
CA LYS A 225 -6.93 -1.12 -9.23
C LYS A 225 -7.67 -0.96 -10.56
N GLN A 226 -8.79 -1.67 -10.75
CA GLN A 226 -9.70 -1.51 -11.88
C GLN A 226 -9.04 -1.60 -13.27
N TYR A 227 -7.98 -2.40 -13.42
CA TYR A 227 -7.27 -2.57 -14.69
C TYR A 227 -8.15 -3.15 -15.78
N LEU A 228 -9.11 -4.02 -15.42
CA LEU A 228 -10.10 -4.55 -16.37
C LEU A 228 -11.00 -3.45 -16.94
N ARG A 229 -11.42 -2.49 -16.12
CA ARG A 229 -12.18 -1.32 -16.56
C ARG A 229 -11.33 -0.44 -17.49
N PHE A 230 -10.08 -0.24 -17.14
CA PHE A 230 -9.19 0.59 -17.93
C PHE A 230 -8.88 0.01 -19.32
N LEU A 231 -8.83 -1.32 -19.46
CA LEU A 231 -8.71 -1.97 -20.76
C LEU A 231 -9.86 -1.62 -21.74
N ASN A 232 -11.09 -1.43 -21.25
CA ASN A 232 -12.20 -0.96 -22.11
C ASN A 232 -11.93 0.44 -22.65
N VAL A 233 -11.39 1.33 -21.80
CA VAL A 233 -11.00 2.69 -22.19
C VAL A 233 -9.93 2.66 -23.29
N LEU A 234 -8.92 1.82 -23.11
CA LEU A 234 -7.83 1.67 -24.08
C LEU A 234 -8.33 1.11 -25.42
N ALA A 235 -9.20 0.10 -25.39
CA ALA A 235 -9.80 -0.46 -26.62
C ALA A 235 -10.57 0.62 -27.41
N ARG A 236 -11.36 1.42 -26.71
CA ARG A 236 -12.09 2.54 -27.34
C ARG A 236 -11.16 3.58 -27.95
N LEU A 237 -10.08 3.95 -27.28
CA LEU A 237 -9.07 4.89 -27.82
C LEU A 237 -8.37 4.33 -29.04
N ARG A 238 -7.99 3.04 -29.03
CA ARG A 238 -7.44 2.36 -30.21
C ARG A 238 -8.40 2.41 -31.41
N ASP A 239 -9.68 2.12 -31.19
CA ASP A 239 -10.70 2.13 -32.24
C ASP A 239 -10.92 3.53 -32.85
N GLU A 240 -10.59 4.57 -32.09
CA GLU A 240 -10.58 5.97 -32.57
C GLU A 240 -9.22 6.38 -33.17
N GLY A 241 -8.26 5.45 -33.31
CA GLY A 241 -6.98 5.68 -33.98
C GLY A 241 -5.91 6.36 -33.14
N PHE A 242 -6.06 6.38 -31.79
CA PHE A 242 -5.02 6.88 -30.90
C PHE A 242 -3.87 5.89 -30.79
N GLU A 243 -2.63 6.39 -30.87
CA GLU A 243 -1.42 5.64 -30.63
C GLU A 243 -0.99 5.83 -29.16
N PHE A 244 -0.67 4.73 -28.48
CA PHE A 244 -0.18 4.66 -27.11
C PHE A 244 0.37 3.27 -26.81
N SER A 245 1.18 3.17 -25.77
CA SER A 245 1.46 1.91 -25.07
C SER A 245 1.09 2.04 -23.58
N TRP A 246 0.58 0.96 -22.99
CA TRP A 246 0.30 0.90 -21.55
C TRP A 246 1.13 -0.20 -20.89
N HIS A 247 1.93 0.21 -19.94
CA HIS A 247 2.82 -0.65 -19.18
C HIS A 247 2.33 -0.79 -17.74
N VAL A 248 2.27 -2.03 -17.25
CA VAL A 248 1.81 -2.35 -15.89
C VAL A 248 2.92 -3.03 -15.13
N LEU A 249 3.34 -2.43 -14.01
CA LEU A 249 4.27 -3.03 -13.06
C LEU A 249 3.51 -3.57 -11.86
N GLY A 250 3.57 -4.87 -11.63
CA GLY A 250 2.94 -5.55 -10.52
C GLY A 250 2.40 -6.91 -10.87
N GLU A 251 1.91 -7.61 -9.86
CA GLU A 251 1.32 -8.94 -9.94
C GLU A 251 0.01 -8.97 -9.15
N GLY A 252 -0.80 -9.99 -9.31
CA GLY A 252 -2.00 -10.14 -8.50
C GLY A 252 -2.99 -11.17 -9.02
N ALA A 253 -4.06 -11.35 -8.25
CA ALA A 253 -5.05 -12.40 -8.50
C ALA A 253 -5.79 -12.24 -9.84
N GLN A 254 -5.86 -11.01 -10.37
CA GLN A 254 -6.55 -10.74 -11.65
C GLN A 254 -5.62 -10.82 -12.89
N ARG A 255 -4.34 -11.19 -12.74
CA ARG A 255 -3.42 -11.23 -13.88
C ARG A 255 -3.97 -12.05 -15.05
N GLN A 256 -4.43 -13.26 -14.80
CA GLN A 256 -4.94 -14.15 -15.84
C GLN A 256 -6.19 -13.57 -16.54
N GLU A 257 -7.08 -12.94 -15.78
CA GLU A 257 -8.28 -12.27 -16.30
C GLU A 257 -7.92 -11.05 -17.16
N ILE A 258 -6.89 -10.29 -16.75
CA ILE A 258 -6.36 -9.15 -17.50
C ILE A 258 -5.74 -9.62 -18.82
N GLU A 259 -4.90 -10.67 -18.81
CA GLU A 259 -4.29 -11.25 -20.01
C GLU A 259 -5.34 -11.75 -21.00
N GLU A 260 -6.39 -12.41 -20.51
CA GLU A 260 -7.52 -12.85 -21.35
C GLU A 260 -8.24 -11.67 -21.97
N LYS A 261 -8.51 -10.61 -21.19
CA LYS A 261 -9.19 -9.42 -21.68
C LYS A 261 -8.36 -8.65 -22.69
N ILE A 262 -7.04 -8.60 -22.55
CA ILE A 262 -6.12 -8.00 -23.54
C ILE A 262 -6.30 -8.69 -24.89
N ARG A 263 -6.36 -10.05 -24.91
CA ARG A 263 -6.57 -10.83 -26.14
C ARG A 263 -7.95 -10.59 -26.76
N ILE A 264 -9.00 -10.63 -25.94
CA ILE A 264 -10.39 -10.38 -26.40
C ILE A 264 -10.53 -8.99 -27.03
N LEU A 265 -9.83 -8.00 -26.47
CA LEU A 265 -9.87 -6.63 -26.94
C LEU A 265 -8.80 -6.32 -28.00
N HIS A 266 -8.00 -7.30 -28.46
CA HIS A 266 -6.90 -7.09 -29.43
C HIS A 266 -5.94 -5.97 -29.06
N LEU A 267 -5.43 -5.98 -27.82
CA LEU A 267 -4.53 -4.98 -27.25
C LEU A 267 -3.10 -5.51 -27.02
N GLU A 268 -2.75 -6.69 -27.55
CA GLU A 268 -1.48 -7.40 -27.29
C GLU A 268 -0.25 -6.58 -27.69
N GLU A 269 -0.36 -5.77 -28.73
CA GLU A 269 0.74 -4.90 -29.22
C GLU A 269 0.85 -3.57 -28.45
N ARG A 270 -0.11 -3.28 -27.56
CA ARG A 270 -0.23 -2.00 -26.85
C ARG A 270 -0.16 -2.11 -25.33
N VAL A 271 -0.37 -3.29 -24.77
CA VAL A 271 -0.43 -3.50 -23.32
C VAL A 271 0.63 -4.51 -22.87
N PHE A 272 1.49 -4.07 -21.95
CA PHE A 272 2.66 -4.82 -21.50
C PHE A 272 2.63 -5.04 -20.00
N LEU A 273 2.54 -6.31 -19.55
CA LEU A 273 2.52 -6.71 -18.14
C LEU A 273 3.92 -7.16 -17.71
N HIS A 274 4.65 -6.31 -17.00
CA HIS A 274 6.07 -6.54 -16.65
C HIS A 274 6.28 -7.40 -15.41
N GLY A 275 5.21 -7.66 -14.61
CA GLY A 275 5.37 -8.32 -13.32
C GLY A 275 5.92 -7.39 -12.23
N VAL A 276 6.45 -7.99 -11.14
CA VAL A 276 7.03 -7.24 -10.01
C VAL A 276 8.44 -6.76 -10.37
N THR A 277 8.76 -5.54 -10.00
CA THR A 277 10.10 -4.96 -10.10
C THR A 277 10.54 -4.37 -8.77
N ASP A 278 11.85 -4.46 -8.48
CA ASP A 278 12.44 -3.83 -7.30
C ASP A 278 12.61 -2.32 -7.48
N ASN A 279 12.72 -1.86 -8.74
CA ASN A 279 12.88 -0.45 -9.06
C ASN A 279 11.83 0.03 -10.06
N PRO A 280 10.64 0.46 -9.59
CA PRO A 280 9.62 1.06 -10.46
C PRO A 280 9.94 2.50 -10.87
N TYR A 281 10.86 3.16 -10.19
CA TYR A 281 11.12 4.59 -10.32
C TYR A 281 11.74 4.97 -11.66
N LYS A 282 12.63 4.13 -12.21
CA LYS A 282 13.16 4.32 -13.57
C LYS A 282 12.07 4.29 -14.65
N TYR A 283 11.04 3.46 -14.46
CA TYR A 283 9.88 3.39 -15.37
C TYR A 283 8.99 4.64 -15.21
N MET A 284 8.76 5.08 -13.96
CA MET A 284 7.99 6.30 -13.68
C MET A 284 8.67 7.54 -14.28
N LYS A 285 10.01 7.61 -14.21
CA LYS A 285 10.78 8.72 -14.79
C LYS A 285 10.74 8.73 -16.32
N ALA A 286 10.65 7.57 -16.94
CA ALA A 286 10.68 7.41 -18.39
C ALA A 286 9.30 7.46 -19.07
N CYS A 287 8.19 7.38 -18.31
CA CYS A 287 6.84 7.39 -18.90
C CYS A 287 6.34 8.82 -19.16
N ASP A 288 5.43 8.96 -20.14
CA ASP A 288 4.79 10.25 -20.47
C ASP A 288 3.62 10.57 -19.54
N LEU A 289 2.92 9.55 -19.03
CA LEU A 289 1.76 9.72 -18.16
C LEU A 289 1.60 8.54 -17.20
N PHE A 290 1.64 8.81 -15.91
CA PHE A 290 1.23 7.84 -14.89
C PHE A 290 -0.28 7.81 -14.76
N VAL A 291 -0.89 6.61 -14.83
CA VAL A 291 -2.34 6.44 -14.76
C VAL A 291 -2.73 5.60 -13.55
N LEU A 292 -3.59 6.17 -12.69
CA LEU A 292 -4.20 5.48 -11.55
C LEU A 292 -5.72 5.35 -11.79
N PRO A 293 -6.21 4.27 -12.43
CA PRO A 293 -7.63 4.09 -12.71
C PRO A 293 -8.39 3.42 -11.57
N SER A 294 -7.89 3.51 -10.33
CA SER A 294 -8.38 2.78 -9.16
C SER A 294 -9.83 3.06 -8.84
N GLY A 295 -10.57 2.05 -8.39
CA GLY A 295 -11.92 2.17 -7.88
C GLY A 295 -11.95 2.74 -6.47
N TRP A 296 -10.95 2.39 -5.64
CA TRP A 296 -10.78 2.92 -4.29
C TRP A 296 -9.32 2.80 -3.81
N GLU A 297 -8.94 3.71 -2.94
CA GLU A 297 -7.63 3.80 -2.28
C GLU A 297 -7.82 4.32 -0.85
N GLY A 298 -6.80 4.19 -0.01
CA GLY A 298 -6.72 4.94 1.25
C GLY A 298 -5.87 6.20 1.08
N PHE A 299 -4.66 6.02 0.54
CA PHE A 299 -3.72 7.07 0.14
C PHE A 299 -2.72 6.45 -0.85
N PRO A 300 -2.93 6.58 -2.16
CA PRO A 300 -2.08 5.90 -3.14
C PRO A 300 -0.65 6.45 -3.10
N THR A 301 0.29 5.63 -2.65
CA THR A 301 1.71 6.02 -2.52
C THR A 301 2.38 6.21 -3.87
N VAL A 302 1.96 5.42 -4.86
CA VAL A 302 2.54 5.44 -6.22
C VAL A 302 2.31 6.77 -6.95
N THR A 303 1.24 7.50 -6.63
CA THR A 303 1.00 8.84 -7.20
C THR A 303 1.92 9.88 -6.57
N VAL A 304 2.21 9.77 -5.27
CA VAL A 304 3.24 10.60 -4.61
C VAL A 304 4.63 10.31 -5.19
N GLU A 305 4.97 9.03 -5.38
CA GLU A 305 6.23 8.62 -6.00
C GLU A 305 6.37 9.19 -7.43
N ALA A 306 5.31 9.07 -8.24
CA ALA A 306 5.27 9.65 -9.59
C ALA A 306 5.46 11.18 -9.56
N LYS A 307 4.81 11.86 -8.62
CA LYS A 307 4.96 13.32 -8.46
C LYS A 307 6.36 13.72 -8.00
N ILE A 308 6.99 13.00 -7.07
CA ILE A 308 8.39 13.24 -6.67
C ILE A 308 9.32 13.19 -7.89
N LEU A 309 9.03 12.31 -8.85
CA LEU A 309 9.79 12.14 -10.08
C LEU A 309 9.41 13.12 -11.20
N GLY A 310 8.46 14.02 -10.95
CA GLY A 310 7.98 14.96 -11.96
C GLY A 310 7.17 14.31 -13.08
N CYS A 311 6.62 13.13 -12.85
CA CYS A 311 5.77 12.46 -13.84
C CYS A 311 4.35 13.07 -13.83
N PRO A 312 3.78 13.41 -15.00
CA PRO A 312 2.36 13.76 -15.12
C PRO A 312 1.47 12.62 -14.62
N VAL A 313 0.38 12.95 -13.92
CA VAL A 313 -0.54 11.95 -13.33
C VAL A 313 -1.97 12.19 -13.79
N LEU A 314 -2.62 11.13 -14.30
CA LEU A 314 -4.07 11.02 -14.42
C LEU A 314 -4.56 10.04 -13.35
N ALA A 315 -5.49 10.46 -12.51
CA ALA A 315 -6.04 9.61 -11.47
C ALA A 315 -7.56 9.75 -11.37
N THR A 316 -8.23 8.65 -11.02
CA THR A 316 -9.63 8.70 -10.58
C THR A 316 -9.74 9.41 -9.23
N ASP A 317 -10.86 10.07 -9.00
CA ASP A 317 -11.17 10.77 -7.74
C ASP A 317 -11.49 9.74 -6.64
N VAL A 318 -10.44 9.28 -5.99
CA VAL A 318 -10.49 8.36 -4.84
C VAL A 318 -9.84 9.01 -3.62
N ALA A 319 -10.07 8.45 -2.43
CA ALA A 319 -9.56 9.00 -1.18
C ALA A 319 -8.04 9.28 -1.27
N GLY A 320 -7.63 10.43 -0.75
CA GLY A 320 -6.26 10.90 -0.72
C GLY A 320 -5.75 11.53 -2.03
N ILE A 321 -6.45 11.42 -3.17
CA ILE A 321 -5.98 11.98 -4.45
C ILE A 321 -6.02 13.51 -4.43
N ARG A 322 -7.10 14.13 -3.92
CA ARG A 322 -7.23 15.60 -3.84
C ARG A 322 -6.27 16.24 -2.84
N GLU A 323 -5.63 15.43 -2.01
CA GLU A 323 -4.56 15.86 -1.10
C GLU A 323 -3.17 15.84 -1.77
N GLN A 324 -3.06 15.15 -2.91
CA GLN A 324 -1.83 14.99 -3.68
C GLN A 324 -1.82 15.79 -4.98
N LEU A 325 -3.00 15.99 -5.58
CA LEU A 325 -3.14 16.61 -6.90
C LEU A 325 -4.16 17.75 -6.86
N ARG A 326 -3.88 18.81 -7.63
CA ARG A 326 -4.82 19.85 -8.03
C ARG A 326 -5.18 19.63 -9.49
N HIS A 327 -6.49 19.42 -9.77
CA HIS A 327 -6.98 19.12 -11.10
C HIS A 327 -6.62 20.23 -12.09
N GLY A 328 -5.98 19.85 -13.22
CA GLY A 328 -5.56 20.75 -14.29
C GLY A 328 -4.30 21.56 -14.00
N GLU A 329 -3.75 21.51 -12.78
CA GLU A 329 -2.54 22.24 -12.37
C GLU A 329 -1.36 21.27 -12.13
N THR A 330 -1.51 20.36 -11.17
CA THR A 330 -0.45 19.42 -10.78
C THR A 330 -0.77 17.97 -11.13
N GLY A 331 -1.95 17.68 -11.67
CA GLY A 331 -2.40 16.39 -12.14
C GLY A 331 -3.79 16.48 -12.76
N TRP A 332 -4.24 15.41 -13.35
CA TRP A 332 -5.55 15.33 -13.98
C TRP A 332 -6.45 14.37 -13.21
N ILE A 333 -7.42 14.91 -12.45
CA ILE A 333 -8.36 14.12 -11.67
C ILE A 333 -9.63 13.92 -12.49
N VAL A 334 -10.12 12.70 -12.58
CA VAL A 334 -11.37 12.34 -13.28
C VAL A 334 -12.33 11.64 -12.32
N GLU A 335 -13.62 11.75 -12.58
CA GLU A 335 -14.62 10.98 -11.85
C GLU A 335 -14.35 9.48 -11.98
N ASN A 336 -14.77 8.72 -10.96
CA ASN A 336 -14.44 7.30 -10.84
C ASN A 336 -15.36 6.41 -11.68
N ASP A 337 -15.46 6.72 -12.98
CA ASP A 337 -16.20 5.96 -13.97
C ASP A 337 -15.42 5.82 -15.29
N GLU A 338 -15.81 4.85 -16.12
CA GLU A 338 -15.13 4.53 -17.38
C GLU A 338 -15.19 5.68 -18.39
N THR A 339 -16.31 6.40 -18.44
CA THR A 339 -16.52 7.49 -19.39
C THR A 339 -15.64 8.70 -19.04
N ALA A 340 -15.51 9.03 -17.76
CA ALA A 340 -14.68 10.13 -17.30
C ALA A 340 -13.19 9.82 -17.50
N ILE A 341 -12.76 8.58 -17.23
CA ILE A 341 -11.39 8.13 -17.49
C ILE A 341 -11.10 8.25 -19.01
N TYR A 342 -11.99 7.74 -19.86
CA TYR A 342 -11.84 7.83 -21.30
C TYR A 342 -11.73 9.30 -21.78
N LYS A 343 -12.63 10.18 -21.34
CA LYS A 343 -12.61 11.59 -21.75
C LYS A 343 -11.34 12.30 -21.29
N GLY A 344 -10.92 12.06 -20.05
CA GLY A 344 -9.71 12.66 -19.49
C GLY A 344 -8.44 12.19 -20.21
N LEU A 345 -8.31 10.88 -20.43
CA LEU A 345 -7.16 10.32 -21.13
C LEU A 345 -7.10 10.79 -22.60
N LYS A 346 -8.23 10.75 -23.31
CA LYS A 346 -8.34 11.28 -24.68
C LYS A 346 -7.90 12.73 -24.75
N TYR A 347 -8.38 13.56 -23.83
CA TYR A 347 -8.03 14.98 -23.79
C TYR A 347 -6.53 15.20 -23.57
N LEU A 348 -5.89 14.45 -22.67
CA LEU A 348 -4.44 14.55 -22.42
C LEU A 348 -3.63 14.05 -23.63
N LEU A 349 -4.03 12.96 -24.28
CA LEU A 349 -3.38 12.46 -25.49
C LEU A 349 -3.47 13.46 -26.67
N GLN A 350 -4.56 14.22 -26.76
CA GLN A 350 -4.72 15.29 -27.75
C GLN A 350 -3.97 16.59 -27.40
N ASN A 351 -3.55 16.74 -26.14
CA ASN A 351 -2.91 17.96 -25.63
C ASN A 351 -1.59 17.63 -24.89
N PRO A 352 -0.55 17.10 -25.58
CA PRO A 352 0.68 16.65 -24.94
C PRO A 352 1.43 17.76 -24.21
N GLU A 353 1.33 19.02 -24.66
CA GLU A 353 1.93 20.17 -23.97
C GLU A 353 1.27 20.44 -22.61
N LEU A 354 -0.05 20.25 -22.51
CA LEU A 354 -0.76 20.34 -21.23
C LEU A 354 -0.32 19.18 -20.32
N CYS A 355 -0.25 17.95 -20.86
CA CYS A 355 0.20 16.78 -20.10
C CYS A 355 1.56 17.03 -19.46
N ARG A 356 2.54 17.54 -20.21
CA ARG A 356 3.87 17.89 -19.70
C ARG A 356 3.84 18.97 -18.60
N LYS A 357 2.91 19.92 -18.65
CA LYS A 357 2.77 20.95 -17.61
C LYS A 357 2.28 20.38 -16.27
N LEU A 358 1.61 19.22 -16.26
CA LEU A 358 1.15 18.58 -15.03
C LEU A 358 2.27 17.98 -14.15
N CYS A 359 3.53 18.02 -14.61
CA CYS A 359 4.70 17.53 -13.85
C CYS A 359 5.06 18.41 -12.64
N ILE A 360 4.44 19.57 -12.45
CA ILE A 360 4.70 20.50 -11.36
C ILE A 360 4.41 19.84 -9.99
N ASN A 361 5.33 19.98 -9.06
CA ASN A 361 5.29 19.37 -7.72
C ASN A 361 4.80 20.30 -6.61
N GLU A 362 4.08 21.36 -6.94
CA GLU A 362 3.53 22.26 -5.96
C GLU A 362 2.34 21.65 -5.19
N GLY A 363 2.21 21.99 -3.92
CA GLY A 363 1.07 21.59 -3.08
C GLY A 363 1.22 20.24 -2.39
N MET A 364 2.37 19.58 -2.52
CA MET A 364 2.67 18.32 -1.80
C MET A 364 3.57 18.51 -0.56
N GLU A 365 3.84 19.75 -0.14
CA GLU A 365 4.78 20.03 0.93
C GLU A 365 4.38 19.29 2.22
N GLU A 366 3.11 19.31 2.61
CA GLU A 366 2.63 18.60 3.81
C GLU A 366 2.80 17.08 3.68
N VAL A 367 2.57 16.53 2.47
CA VAL A 367 2.71 15.11 2.18
C VAL A 367 4.18 14.67 2.18
N CYS A 368 5.09 15.53 1.76
CA CYS A 368 6.51 15.21 1.57
C CYS A 368 7.42 15.58 2.74
N LYS A 369 7.02 16.49 3.65
CA LYS A 369 7.79 16.92 4.82
C LYS A 369 7.80 15.88 5.93
N ASN A 370 8.72 14.92 5.85
CA ASN A 370 8.83 13.86 6.84
C ASN A 370 9.08 14.38 8.26
N GLU A 371 9.88 15.46 8.43
CA GLU A 371 10.20 15.97 9.77
C GLU A 371 8.95 16.35 10.57
N GLU A 372 8.03 17.10 9.99
CA GLU A 372 6.77 17.47 10.65
C GLU A 372 5.92 16.23 11.02
N LYS A 373 5.96 15.17 10.18
CA LYS A 373 5.28 13.91 10.46
C LYS A 373 5.92 13.18 11.64
N TYR A 374 7.25 13.16 11.75
CA TYR A 374 7.96 12.59 12.90
C TYR A 374 7.68 13.36 14.18
N ILE A 375 7.70 14.68 14.16
CA ILE A 375 7.34 15.54 15.31
C ILE A 375 5.91 15.18 15.80
N ARG A 376 4.93 15.10 14.90
CA ARG A 376 3.55 14.70 15.24
C ARG A 376 3.51 13.29 15.83
N PHE A 377 4.22 12.33 15.22
CA PHE A 377 4.29 10.95 15.67
C PHE A 377 4.93 10.83 17.05
N TYR A 378 6.06 11.49 17.30
CA TYR A 378 6.74 11.49 18.60
C TYR A 378 5.87 12.10 19.70
N LYS A 379 5.13 13.16 19.39
CA LYS A 379 4.16 13.75 20.33
C LYS A 379 3.08 12.74 20.74
N LEU A 380 2.53 11.96 19.79
CA LEU A 380 1.57 10.90 20.10
C LEU A 380 2.17 9.78 20.96
N CYS A 381 3.42 9.45 20.71
CA CYS A 381 4.16 8.45 21.46
C CYS A 381 4.65 8.95 22.83
N SER A 382 4.51 10.26 23.14
CA SER A 382 5.07 10.93 24.33
C SER A 382 6.61 10.83 24.38
N ILE A 383 7.25 10.80 23.19
CA ILE A 383 8.71 10.81 23.03
C ILE A 383 9.17 12.28 23.05
N LYS A 384 10.19 12.55 23.86
CA LYS A 384 10.87 13.86 23.87
C LYS A 384 11.92 13.85 22.74
N GLU A 385 11.92 14.90 21.93
CA GLU A 385 12.99 15.16 20.94
C GLU A 385 14.33 15.33 21.60
#